data_b4de6d831395f7f8f647e844b1d50cd4
#
_entry.id   b4de6d831395f7f8f647e844b1d50cd4
#
_cell.length_a   1.000
_cell.length_b   1.000
_cell.length_c   1.000
_cell.angle_alpha   90.00
_cell.angle_beta   90.00
_cell.angle_gamma   90.00
#
_symmetry.space_group_name_H-M   'P 1'
#
loop_
_entity.id
_entity.type
_entity.pdbx_description
1 polymer ?
#
loop_
_entity_poly.entity_id
_entity_poly.type
_entity_poly.pdbx_seq_one_letter_code
_entity_poly.pdbx_strand_id
1 'polypeptide(L)'
;MCTWRRPEYFPRTLRALEAQTGVAVRLHVWNNNPGIADDLERAAADSPLPVRFHHHPENIGGFGRFHLARELAPHHPYVVFIDDDQLFGPGTIATLLSEARPRSASGWWAYRFPLPPHYWLRLPVRRGRAAQYVGTCGMVIDTAIFLDERLFECPDRFRFVEDVWLSYVADHLNGWTLRRSRASFLFIPDTRNQFAGLIREKQEFLRYLTDRGWLRRR
;
A
#
# COMPACT_ATOMS: atom_id res chain seq x y z
N MET A 1 -3.56 -3.31 6.40
CA MET A 1 -2.82 -4.44 5.77
C MET A 1 -3.80 -5.31 4.99
N CYS A 2 -3.38 -5.88 3.85
CA CYS A 2 -4.14 -6.96 3.18
C CYS A 2 -3.41 -8.28 3.34
N THR A 3 -4.16 -9.40 3.42
CA THR A 3 -3.62 -10.75 3.42
C THR A 3 -4.52 -11.69 2.60
N TRP A 4 -3.97 -12.82 2.12
CA TRP A 4 -4.71 -13.79 1.29
C TRP A 4 -4.33 -15.25 1.52
N ARG A 5 -3.05 -15.62 1.42
CA ARG A 5 -2.60 -17.04 1.40
C ARG A 5 -1.42 -17.35 2.31
N ARG A 6 -1.03 -16.41 3.17
CA ARG A 6 0.20 -16.51 3.97
C ARG A 6 -0.06 -16.24 5.45
N PRO A 7 -1.01 -16.95 6.11
CA PRO A 7 -1.31 -16.72 7.51
C PRO A 7 -0.09 -16.94 8.42
N GLU A 8 0.86 -17.79 8.03
CA GLU A 8 2.10 -18.08 8.75
C GLU A 8 3.06 -16.88 8.86
N TYR A 9 2.91 -15.85 8.01
CA TYR A 9 3.73 -14.63 8.12
C TYR A 9 3.13 -13.61 9.07
N PHE A 10 1.82 -13.65 9.25
CA PHE A 10 1.10 -12.70 10.08
C PHE A 10 1.68 -12.57 11.50
N PRO A 11 2.01 -13.65 12.27
CA PRO A 11 2.61 -13.51 13.58
C PRO A 11 3.95 -12.75 13.59
N ARG A 12 4.73 -12.82 12.51
CA ARG A 12 6.01 -12.10 12.40
C ARG A 12 5.78 -10.62 12.17
N THR A 13 4.86 -10.27 11.28
CA THR A 13 4.47 -8.88 11.00
C THR A 13 3.81 -8.26 12.23
N LEU A 14 2.97 -9.02 12.94
CA LEU A 14 2.33 -8.58 14.18
C LEU A 14 3.37 -8.23 15.25
N ARG A 15 4.35 -9.10 15.50
CA ARG A 15 5.46 -8.81 16.43
C ARG A 15 6.26 -7.56 16.03
N ALA A 16 6.49 -7.34 14.74
CA ALA A 16 7.16 -6.12 14.28
C ALA A 16 6.33 -4.86 14.55
N LEU A 17 5.00 -4.96 14.52
CA LEU A 17 4.08 -3.86 14.89
C LEU A 17 4.02 -3.65 16.41
N GLU A 18 3.99 -4.71 17.20
CA GLU A 18 4.04 -4.65 18.67
C GLU A 18 5.31 -3.97 19.19
N ALA A 19 6.41 -4.19 18.48
CA ALA A 19 7.71 -3.59 18.81
C ALA A 19 7.87 -2.12 18.40
N GLN A 20 6.83 -1.48 17.80
CA GLN A 20 6.93 -0.08 17.40
C GLN A 20 7.02 0.85 18.61
N THR A 21 7.86 1.86 18.50
CA THR A 21 8.11 2.87 19.53
C THR A 21 7.74 4.27 19.07
N GLY A 22 7.36 5.13 20.00
CA GLY A 22 7.03 6.55 19.74
C GLY A 22 5.68 6.75 19.04
N VAL A 23 4.88 5.70 18.86
CA VAL A 23 3.57 5.76 18.22
C VAL A 23 2.62 4.74 18.85
N ALA A 24 1.35 5.07 18.92
CA ALA A 24 0.29 4.11 19.21
C ALA A 24 -0.22 3.54 17.89
N VAL A 25 -0.21 2.21 17.76
CA VAL A 25 -0.62 1.51 16.55
C VAL A 25 -1.94 0.78 16.79
N ARG A 26 -2.85 0.85 15.83
CA ARG A 26 -4.00 -0.03 15.69
C ARG A 26 -3.94 -0.68 14.32
N LEU A 27 -4.06 -1.99 14.26
CA LEU A 27 -3.97 -2.75 13.02
C LEU A 27 -5.37 -3.08 12.48
N HIS A 28 -5.62 -2.71 11.23
CA HIS A 28 -6.76 -3.18 10.45
C HIS A 28 -6.27 -4.15 9.39
N VAL A 29 -6.84 -5.34 9.34
CA VAL A 29 -6.49 -6.41 8.41
C VAL A 29 -7.66 -6.69 7.49
N TRP A 30 -7.47 -6.45 6.20
CA TRP A 30 -8.37 -6.93 5.17
C TRP A 30 -7.94 -8.33 4.75
N ASN A 31 -8.73 -9.32 5.09
CA ASN A 31 -8.49 -10.69 4.73
C ASN A 31 -9.30 -11.05 3.47
N ASN A 32 -8.59 -11.31 2.38
CA ASN A 32 -9.15 -11.73 1.09
C ASN A 32 -9.43 -13.24 1.00
N ASN A 33 -9.34 -13.98 2.11
CA ASN A 33 -9.55 -15.43 2.16
C ASN A 33 -10.18 -15.84 3.49
N PRO A 34 -11.51 -15.99 3.56
CA PRO A 34 -12.17 -16.41 4.80
C PRO A 34 -11.64 -17.74 5.37
N GLY A 35 -11.09 -18.60 4.53
CA GLY A 35 -10.55 -19.90 4.96
C GLY A 35 -9.32 -19.83 5.88
N ILE A 36 -8.71 -18.64 6.05
CA ILE A 36 -7.60 -18.43 6.99
C ILE A 36 -8.00 -17.54 8.18
N ALA A 37 -9.29 -17.24 8.34
CA ALA A 37 -9.77 -16.32 9.38
C ALA A 37 -9.33 -16.78 10.79
N ASP A 38 -9.61 -18.04 11.13
CA ASP A 38 -9.30 -18.62 12.44
C ASP A 38 -7.79 -18.59 12.74
N ASP A 39 -6.94 -18.80 11.75
CA ASP A 39 -5.48 -18.75 11.92
C ASP A 39 -5.01 -17.33 12.24
N LEU A 40 -5.57 -16.33 11.58
CA LEU A 40 -5.24 -14.92 11.81
C LEU A 40 -5.73 -14.46 13.18
N GLU A 41 -6.97 -14.80 13.55
CA GLU A 41 -7.58 -14.44 14.83
C GLU A 41 -6.85 -15.11 15.99
N ARG A 42 -6.53 -16.40 15.87
CA ARG A 42 -5.73 -17.12 16.87
C ARG A 42 -4.34 -16.50 17.05
N ALA A 43 -3.70 -16.09 15.95
CA ALA A 43 -2.39 -15.46 16.03
C ALA A 43 -2.40 -14.09 16.70
N ALA A 44 -3.55 -13.39 16.69
CA ALA A 44 -3.72 -12.08 17.33
C ALA A 44 -4.34 -12.15 18.73
N ALA A 45 -4.81 -13.31 19.21
CA ALA A 45 -5.59 -13.43 20.43
C ALA A 45 -4.89 -12.87 21.69
N ASP A 46 -3.57 -13.09 21.78
CA ASP A 46 -2.76 -12.63 22.93
C ASP A 46 -1.96 -11.35 22.62
N SER A 47 -2.20 -10.70 21.48
CA SER A 47 -1.49 -9.50 21.12
C SER A 47 -1.93 -8.30 21.95
N PRO A 48 -1.01 -7.51 22.50
CA PRO A 48 -1.33 -6.25 23.16
C PRO A 48 -1.76 -5.17 22.16
N LEU A 49 -1.54 -5.39 20.86
CA LEU A 49 -1.92 -4.48 19.81
C LEU A 49 -3.41 -4.64 19.48
N PRO A 50 -4.21 -3.56 19.45
CA PRO A 50 -5.58 -3.63 18.97
C PRO A 50 -5.61 -4.04 17.48
N VAL A 51 -6.14 -5.24 17.20
CA VAL A 51 -6.29 -5.77 15.84
C VAL A 51 -7.78 -5.86 15.49
N ARG A 52 -8.14 -5.38 14.30
CA ARG A 52 -9.49 -5.54 13.75
C ARG A 52 -9.40 -6.25 12.40
N PHE A 53 -10.10 -7.36 12.27
CA PHE A 53 -10.19 -8.12 11.03
C PHE A 53 -11.44 -7.74 10.24
N HIS A 54 -11.29 -7.74 8.91
CA HIS A 54 -12.37 -7.55 7.92
C HIS A 54 -12.23 -8.70 6.92
N HIS A 55 -13.03 -9.74 7.13
CA HIS A 55 -13.03 -10.93 6.27
C HIS A 55 -13.93 -10.70 5.06
N HIS A 56 -13.36 -10.77 3.87
CA HIS A 56 -14.10 -10.57 2.62
C HIS A 56 -14.23 -11.90 1.88
N PRO A 57 -15.41 -12.22 1.32
CA PRO A 57 -15.65 -13.52 0.67
C PRO A 57 -14.83 -13.71 -0.61
N GLU A 58 -14.45 -12.62 -1.26
CA GLU A 58 -13.73 -12.64 -2.52
C GLU A 58 -12.35 -11.97 -2.39
N ASN A 59 -11.40 -12.43 -3.20
CA ASN A 59 -10.11 -11.76 -3.30
C ASN A 59 -10.21 -10.55 -4.24
N ILE A 60 -10.18 -9.36 -3.66
CA ILE A 60 -10.12 -8.09 -4.39
C ILE A 60 -8.71 -7.46 -4.38
N GLY A 61 -7.69 -8.26 -4.02
CA GLY A 61 -6.30 -7.80 -3.99
C GLY A 61 -6.03 -6.72 -2.96
N GLY A 62 -5.11 -5.83 -3.26
CA GLY A 62 -4.77 -4.70 -2.41
C GLY A 62 -5.86 -3.64 -2.30
N PHE A 63 -6.89 -3.68 -3.14
CA PHE A 63 -8.00 -2.73 -3.10
C PHE A 63 -8.76 -2.74 -1.76
N GLY A 64 -8.77 -3.86 -1.07
CA GLY A 64 -9.38 -3.99 0.26
C GLY A 64 -8.87 -2.94 1.26
N ARG A 65 -7.58 -2.59 1.20
CA ARG A 65 -7.01 -1.54 2.06
C ARG A 65 -7.58 -0.14 1.79
N PHE A 66 -8.09 0.12 0.58
CA PHE A 66 -8.70 1.41 0.23
C PHE A 66 -10.09 1.55 0.86
N HIS A 67 -10.86 0.46 0.91
CA HIS A 67 -12.14 0.43 1.61
C HIS A 67 -11.93 0.70 3.11
N LEU A 68 -10.95 0.03 3.74
CA LEU A 68 -10.62 0.30 5.15
C LEU A 68 -10.17 1.75 5.37
N ALA A 69 -9.32 2.28 4.50
CA ALA A 69 -8.86 3.65 4.61
C ALA A 69 -9.99 4.66 4.43
N ARG A 70 -10.98 4.38 3.58
CA ARG A 70 -12.20 5.19 3.43
C ARG A 70 -13.02 5.23 4.71
N GLU A 71 -13.21 4.09 5.38
CA GLU A 71 -13.90 4.01 6.67
C GLU A 71 -13.16 4.80 7.77
N LEU A 72 -11.83 4.83 7.72
CA LEU A 72 -11.00 5.51 8.71
C LEU A 72 -10.83 7.02 8.45
N ALA A 73 -11.02 7.46 7.21
CA ALA A 73 -10.77 8.85 6.79
C ALA A 73 -11.47 9.93 7.63
N PRO A 74 -12.73 9.76 8.11
CA PRO A 74 -13.39 10.75 8.96
C PRO A 74 -12.72 10.96 10.32
N HIS A 75 -11.91 9.99 10.79
CA HIS A 75 -11.33 9.97 12.12
C HIS A 75 -9.81 10.07 12.15
N HIS A 76 -9.15 9.78 11.02
CA HIS A 76 -7.69 9.70 10.91
C HIS A 76 -7.22 10.42 9.65
N PRO A 77 -6.45 11.52 9.78
CA PRO A 77 -5.95 12.27 8.62
C PRO A 77 -4.92 11.49 7.81
N TYR A 78 -4.29 10.48 8.42
CA TYR A 78 -3.29 9.65 7.77
C TYR A 78 -3.46 8.18 8.10
N VAL A 79 -3.13 7.31 7.15
CA VAL A 79 -3.01 5.87 7.35
C VAL A 79 -1.64 5.38 6.86
N VAL A 80 -1.18 4.29 7.48
CA VAL A 80 0.03 3.59 7.04
C VAL A 80 -0.39 2.26 6.42
N PHE A 81 0.06 1.99 5.21
CA PHE A 81 -0.09 0.69 4.56
C PHE A 81 1.18 -0.14 4.72
N ILE A 82 1.00 -1.38 5.12
CA ILE A 82 2.03 -2.42 5.17
C ILE A 82 1.49 -3.69 4.53
N ASP A 83 2.37 -4.57 4.08
CA ASP A 83 2.02 -5.90 3.58
C ASP A 83 2.33 -6.98 4.62
N ASP A 84 1.73 -8.17 4.45
CA ASP A 84 1.84 -9.30 5.37
C ASP A 84 3.21 -10.00 5.33
N ASP A 85 4.05 -9.68 4.35
CA ASP A 85 5.40 -10.23 4.16
C ASP A 85 6.52 -9.23 4.50
N GLN A 86 6.22 -8.18 5.26
CA GLN A 86 7.20 -7.15 5.62
C GLN A 86 7.67 -7.28 7.06
N LEU A 87 9.00 -7.13 7.22
CA LEU A 87 9.65 -6.95 8.52
C LEU A 87 10.26 -5.55 8.59
N PHE A 88 10.22 -4.94 9.75
CA PHE A 88 10.68 -3.57 9.95
C PHE A 88 11.06 -3.31 11.40
N GLY A 89 11.96 -2.35 11.60
CA GLY A 89 12.47 -1.98 12.93
C GLY A 89 11.49 -1.14 13.75
N PRO A 90 11.77 -0.97 15.05
CA PRO A 90 10.86 -0.35 16.00
C PRO A 90 10.51 1.12 15.74
N GLY A 91 11.32 1.86 14.97
CA GLY A 91 11.05 3.26 14.60
C GLY A 91 10.42 3.46 13.23
N THR A 92 10.05 2.39 12.53
CA THR A 92 9.64 2.47 11.12
C THR A 92 8.32 3.19 10.93
N ILE A 93 7.31 2.90 11.76
CA ILE A 93 6.00 3.57 11.67
C ILE A 93 6.12 5.04 12.07
N ALA A 94 6.89 5.35 13.11
CA ALA A 94 7.17 6.74 13.50
C ALA A 94 7.87 7.51 12.37
N THR A 95 8.82 6.88 11.67
CA THR A 95 9.48 7.49 10.49
C THR A 95 8.47 7.80 9.40
N LEU A 96 7.60 6.85 9.03
CA LEU A 96 6.54 7.07 8.04
C LEU A 96 5.63 8.23 8.45
N LEU A 97 5.14 8.24 9.70
CA LEU A 97 4.26 9.29 10.20
C LEU A 97 4.92 10.66 10.22
N SER A 98 6.23 10.74 10.49
CA SER A 98 6.98 12.01 10.43
C SER A 98 7.00 12.61 9.02
N GLU A 99 6.79 11.81 7.98
CA GLU A 99 6.75 12.21 6.58
C GLU A 99 5.33 12.52 6.08
N ALA A 100 4.30 12.27 6.90
CA ALA A 100 2.92 12.53 6.55
C ALA A 100 2.69 14.03 6.30
N ARG A 101 2.04 14.36 5.19
CA ARG A 101 1.68 15.74 4.80
C ARG A 101 0.31 15.73 4.10
N PRO A 102 -0.45 16.81 4.19
CA PRO A 102 -1.68 16.97 3.43
C PRO A 102 -1.43 16.80 1.93
N ARG A 103 -2.33 16.14 1.25
CA ARG A 103 -2.29 15.89 -0.19
C ARG A 103 -0.98 15.24 -0.64
N SER A 104 -0.52 14.25 0.11
CA SER A 104 0.71 13.54 -0.23
C SER A 104 0.68 12.05 0.15
N ALA A 105 1.53 11.28 -0.52
CA ALA A 105 1.88 9.92 -0.16
C ALA A 105 3.40 9.75 -0.16
N SER A 106 3.92 9.10 0.90
CA SER A 106 5.33 8.73 1.01
C SER A 106 5.45 7.21 1.14
N GLY A 107 6.02 6.57 0.12
CA GLY A 107 6.15 5.11 0.06
C GLY A 107 7.60 4.64 0.00
N TRP A 108 7.88 3.46 0.56
CA TRP A 108 9.20 2.85 0.48
C TRP A 108 9.60 2.52 -0.96
N TRP A 109 8.71 1.92 -1.74
CA TRP A 109 8.84 1.78 -3.19
C TRP A 109 8.35 3.05 -3.87
N ALA A 110 9.28 3.79 -4.52
CA ALA A 110 8.94 5.01 -5.21
C ALA A 110 9.83 5.20 -6.45
N TYR A 111 9.21 5.52 -7.58
CA TYR A 111 9.87 5.49 -8.89
C TYR A 111 9.48 6.68 -9.75
N ARG A 112 10.33 6.92 -10.76
CA ARG A 112 10.04 7.74 -11.93
C ARG A 112 10.08 6.88 -13.18
N PHE A 113 9.34 7.31 -14.18
CA PHE A 113 9.29 6.70 -15.51
C PHE A 113 10.02 7.60 -16.50
N PRO A 114 11.32 7.37 -16.79
CA PRO A 114 12.08 8.19 -17.72
C PRO A 114 11.57 8.05 -19.17
N LEU A 115 11.02 6.89 -19.51
CA LEU A 115 10.48 6.54 -20.82
C LEU A 115 9.08 5.91 -20.68
N PRO A 116 8.03 6.72 -20.48
CA PRO A 116 6.67 6.19 -20.50
C PRO A 116 6.32 5.64 -21.90
N PRO A 117 5.52 4.56 -21.98
CA PRO A 117 4.84 3.83 -20.90
C PRO A 117 5.57 2.54 -20.48
N HIS A 118 6.88 2.54 -20.28
CA HIS A 118 7.65 1.34 -19.98
C HIS A 118 7.79 1.12 -18.47
N TYR A 119 6.97 0.24 -17.89
CA TYR A 119 6.96 -0.02 -16.45
C TYR A 119 8.29 -0.61 -15.93
N TRP A 120 8.93 -1.50 -16.68
CA TRP A 120 10.21 -2.12 -16.30
C TRP A 120 11.42 -1.17 -16.37
N LEU A 121 11.30 -0.06 -17.11
CA LEU A 121 12.34 0.98 -17.16
C LEU A 121 12.20 2.02 -16.05
N ARG A 122 11.33 1.78 -15.06
CA ARG A 122 11.20 2.67 -13.92
C ARG A 122 12.49 2.76 -13.14
N LEU A 123 12.85 3.97 -12.74
CA LEU A 123 14.04 4.25 -11.94
C LEU A 123 13.65 4.60 -10.51
N PRO A 124 14.26 3.95 -9.48
CA PRO A 124 14.02 4.31 -8.11
C PRO A 124 14.50 5.75 -7.85
N VAL A 125 13.72 6.53 -7.14
CA VAL A 125 14.15 7.88 -6.72
C VAL A 125 14.92 7.81 -5.40
N ARG A 126 15.71 8.84 -5.09
CA ARG A 126 16.41 8.93 -3.80
C ARG A 126 15.41 9.16 -2.67
N ARG A 127 15.75 8.70 -1.47
CA ARG A 127 14.93 8.91 -0.25
C ARG A 127 14.59 10.40 -0.05
N GLY A 128 13.36 10.70 0.30
CA GLY A 128 12.82 12.05 0.48
C GLY A 128 12.54 12.82 -0.82
N ARG A 129 12.84 12.25 -2.00
CA ARG A 129 12.63 12.95 -3.30
C ARG A 129 11.28 12.61 -3.89
N ALA A 130 10.79 13.51 -4.74
CA ALA A 130 9.54 13.37 -5.46
C ALA A 130 9.60 12.18 -6.45
N ALA A 131 8.49 11.47 -6.54
CA ALA A 131 8.26 10.32 -7.42
C ALA A 131 7.04 10.57 -8.31
N GLN A 132 6.83 9.70 -9.29
CA GLN A 132 5.62 9.65 -10.11
C GLN A 132 4.73 8.45 -9.73
N TYR A 133 5.31 7.46 -9.07
CA TYR A 133 4.64 6.26 -8.63
C TYR A 133 5.17 5.83 -7.27
N VAL A 134 4.26 5.42 -6.38
CA VAL A 134 4.56 4.83 -5.07
C VAL A 134 3.81 3.51 -4.91
N GLY A 135 4.51 2.49 -4.41
CA GLY A 135 3.88 1.22 -4.03
C GLY A 135 3.18 1.33 -2.68
N THR A 136 2.11 0.58 -2.50
CA THR A 136 1.30 0.58 -1.27
C THR A 136 1.96 -0.15 -0.09
N CYS A 137 3.03 -0.91 -0.32
CA CYS A 137 3.76 -1.60 0.73
C CYS A 137 4.76 -0.67 1.44
N GLY A 138 4.54 -0.39 2.72
CA GLY A 138 5.35 0.56 3.49
C GLY A 138 5.12 2.02 3.06
N MET A 139 3.87 2.47 3.11
CA MET A 139 3.46 3.81 2.67
C MET A 139 2.64 4.51 3.75
N VAL A 140 2.90 5.81 3.97
CA VAL A 140 1.98 6.73 4.66
C VAL A 140 1.29 7.61 3.63
N ILE A 141 0.00 7.85 3.81
CA ILE A 141 -0.82 8.62 2.87
C ILE A 141 -1.89 9.42 3.62
N ASP A 142 -2.20 10.61 3.12
CA ASP A 142 -3.36 11.40 3.53
C ASP A 142 -4.66 10.66 3.16
N THR A 143 -5.55 10.50 4.12
CA THR A 143 -6.78 9.75 3.94
C THR A 143 -7.81 10.44 3.05
N ALA A 144 -7.67 11.74 2.82
CA ALA A 144 -8.60 12.48 1.95
C ALA A 144 -8.71 11.90 0.53
N ILE A 145 -7.69 11.17 0.03
CA ILE A 145 -7.76 10.51 -1.28
C ILE A 145 -8.83 9.42 -1.34
N PHE A 146 -9.10 8.75 -0.21
CA PHE A 146 -10.09 7.67 -0.14
C PHE A 146 -11.53 8.16 -0.08
N LEU A 147 -11.75 9.48 -0.01
CA LEU A 147 -13.05 10.12 -0.16
C LEU A 147 -13.32 10.54 -1.62
N ASP A 148 -12.34 10.41 -2.51
CA ASP A 148 -12.50 10.65 -3.94
C ASP A 148 -13.10 9.40 -4.61
N GLU A 149 -14.33 9.50 -5.09
CA GLU A 149 -15.05 8.39 -5.74
C GLU A 149 -14.29 7.82 -6.93
N ARG A 150 -13.56 8.67 -7.67
CA ARG A 150 -12.75 8.24 -8.82
C ARG A 150 -11.69 7.19 -8.45
N LEU A 151 -11.25 7.15 -7.19
CA LEU A 151 -10.33 6.11 -6.73
C LEU A 151 -10.98 4.71 -6.82
N PHE A 152 -12.29 4.62 -6.67
CA PHE A 152 -13.05 3.37 -6.69
C PHE A 152 -13.55 2.99 -8.10
N GLU A 153 -13.24 3.81 -9.11
CA GLU A 153 -13.57 3.56 -10.52
C GLU A 153 -12.43 2.86 -11.29
N CYS A 154 -11.52 2.18 -10.57
CA CYS A 154 -10.46 1.40 -11.22
C CYS A 154 -11.06 0.32 -12.13
N PRO A 155 -10.63 0.22 -13.40
CA PRO A 155 -11.13 -0.84 -14.27
C PRO A 155 -10.85 -2.24 -13.67
N ASP A 156 -11.84 -3.11 -13.64
CA ASP A 156 -11.79 -4.42 -12.97
C ASP A 156 -10.56 -5.26 -13.33
N ARG A 157 -10.18 -5.26 -14.61
CA ARG A 157 -9.01 -6.01 -15.09
C ARG A 157 -7.68 -5.54 -14.46
N PHE A 158 -7.63 -4.36 -13.84
CA PHE A 158 -6.43 -3.79 -13.23
C PHE A 158 -6.53 -3.69 -11.69
N ARG A 159 -7.56 -4.28 -11.10
CA ARG A 159 -7.81 -4.18 -9.66
C ARG A 159 -6.66 -4.73 -8.81
N PHE A 160 -5.89 -5.68 -9.31
CA PHE A 160 -4.74 -6.27 -8.61
C PHE A 160 -3.44 -5.46 -8.71
N VAL A 161 -3.46 -4.35 -9.43
CA VAL A 161 -2.34 -3.41 -9.54
C VAL A 161 -2.75 -2.01 -9.07
N GLU A 162 -3.45 -1.99 -7.95
CA GLU A 162 -4.08 -0.83 -7.32
C GLU A 162 -3.10 0.30 -6.98
N ASP A 163 -1.83 -0.02 -6.74
CA ASP A 163 -0.77 0.95 -6.45
C ASP A 163 -0.50 1.88 -7.64
N VAL A 164 -0.59 1.36 -8.88
CA VAL A 164 -0.48 2.17 -10.10
C VAL A 164 -1.67 3.11 -10.22
N TRP A 165 -2.88 2.61 -9.94
CA TRP A 165 -4.11 3.39 -9.95
C TRP A 165 -4.11 4.50 -8.90
N LEU A 166 -3.76 4.17 -7.66
CA LEU A 166 -3.65 5.15 -6.58
C LEU A 166 -2.68 6.28 -6.95
N SER A 167 -1.52 5.93 -7.52
CA SER A 167 -0.53 6.92 -7.93
C SER A 167 -1.06 7.83 -9.05
N TYR A 168 -1.80 7.28 -10.02
CA TYR A 168 -2.45 8.04 -11.08
C TYR A 168 -3.51 9.01 -10.52
N VAL A 169 -4.40 8.51 -9.65
CA VAL A 169 -5.45 9.35 -9.06
C VAL A 169 -4.84 10.46 -8.20
N ALA A 170 -3.84 10.13 -7.39
CA ALA A 170 -3.19 11.10 -6.51
C ALA A 170 -2.40 12.16 -7.30
N ASP A 171 -1.48 11.74 -8.17
CA ASP A 171 -0.60 12.64 -8.91
C ASP A 171 -1.34 13.37 -10.05
N HIS A 172 -1.96 12.60 -10.95
CA HIS A 172 -2.51 13.15 -12.20
C HIS A 172 -3.86 13.83 -12.03
N LEU A 173 -4.80 13.17 -11.32
CA LEU A 173 -6.15 13.70 -11.17
C LEU A 173 -6.27 14.75 -10.07
N ASN A 174 -5.44 14.65 -9.04
CA ASN A 174 -5.53 15.49 -7.84
C ASN A 174 -4.32 16.39 -7.59
N GLY A 175 -3.23 16.26 -8.35
CA GLY A 175 -2.02 17.07 -8.18
C GLY A 175 -1.33 16.87 -6.84
N TRP A 176 -1.41 15.67 -6.27
CA TRP A 176 -0.76 15.33 -5.00
C TRP A 176 0.74 15.11 -5.18
N THR A 177 1.48 15.26 -4.09
CA THR A 177 2.91 14.97 -4.10
C THR A 177 3.17 13.53 -3.68
N LEU A 178 3.80 12.76 -4.56
CA LEU A 178 4.32 11.43 -4.27
C LEU A 178 5.82 11.52 -3.94
N ARG A 179 6.29 10.79 -2.91
CA ARG A 179 7.69 10.83 -2.46
C ARG A 179 8.20 9.44 -2.10
N ARG A 180 9.53 9.26 -2.15
CA ARG A 180 10.17 8.09 -1.55
C ARG A 180 10.39 8.31 -0.07
N SER A 181 9.87 7.40 0.76
CA SER A 181 10.07 7.39 2.20
C SER A 181 11.53 7.10 2.59
N ARG A 182 11.93 7.58 3.78
CA ARG A 182 13.19 7.21 4.45
C ARG A 182 13.06 5.92 5.27
N ALA A 183 11.87 5.46 5.56
CA ALA A 183 11.60 4.22 6.24
C ALA A 183 12.25 3.04 5.51
N SER A 184 12.58 1.97 6.25
CA SER A 184 13.21 0.78 5.71
C SER A 184 12.41 -0.45 6.06
N PHE A 185 12.29 -1.35 5.10
CA PHE A 185 11.60 -2.63 5.23
C PHE A 185 12.48 -3.74 4.70
N LEU A 186 12.26 -4.95 5.20
CA LEU A 186 12.78 -6.18 4.66
C LEU A 186 11.60 -7.05 4.24
N PHE A 187 11.72 -7.80 3.16
CA PHE A 187 10.73 -8.79 2.79
C PHE A 187 11.05 -10.14 3.38
N ILE A 188 10.01 -10.88 3.75
CA ILE A 188 10.10 -12.30 3.97
C ILE A 188 10.19 -12.95 2.59
N PRO A 189 11.28 -13.67 2.24
CA PRO A 189 11.39 -14.32 0.94
C PRO A 189 10.27 -15.34 0.75
N ASP A 190 9.53 -15.23 -0.36
CA ASP A 190 8.46 -16.16 -0.71
C ASP A 190 8.32 -16.30 -2.23
N THR A 191 8.19 -17.54 -2.70
CA THR A 191 7.93 -17.86 -4.10
C THR A 191 6.47 -17.62 -4.51
N ARG A 192 5.55 -17.48 -3.53
CA ARG A 192 4.12 -17.15 -3.75
C ARG A 192 3.88 -15.66 -3.97
N ASN A 193 4.94 -14.87 -4.07
CA ASN A 193 4.86 -13.44 -4.35
C ASN A 193 4.24 -13.22 -5.74
N GLN A 194 3.12 -12.49 -5.78
CA GLN A 194 2.39 -12.24 -7.02
C GLN A 194 3.06 -11.20 -7.93
N PHE A 195 4.05 -10.46 -7.45
CA PHE A 195 4.66 -9.33 -8.17
C PHE A 195 5.13 -9.71 -9.58
N ALA A 196 5.82 -10.85 -9.72
CA ALA A 196 6.34 -11.30 -11.02
C ALA A 196 5.19 -11.58 -12.02
N GLY A 197 4.09 -12.16 -11.55
CA GLY A 197 2.87 -12.41 -12.36
C GLY A 197 2.17 -11.13 -12.81
N LEU A 198 2.25 -10.06 -12.01
CA LEU A 198 1.56 -8.79 -12.27
C LEU A 198 2.36 -7.78 -13.12
N ILE A 199 3.61 -8.06 -13.48
CA ILE A 199 4.45 -7.12 -14.25
C ILE A 199 3.81 -6.79 -15.60
N ARG A 200 3.24 -7.78 -16.29
CA ARG A 200 2.57 -7.57 -17.57
C ARG A 200 1.34 -6.66 -17.41
N GLU A 201 0.53 -6.90 -16.41
CA GLU A 201 -0.65 -6.08 -16.10
C GLU A 201 -0.25 -4.66 -15.73
N LYS A 202 0.78 -4.47 -14.92
CA LYS A 202 1.34 -3.15 -14.59
C LYS A 202 1.82 -2.41 -15.85
N GLN A 203 2.44 -3.13 -16.79
CA GLN A 203 2.86 -2.54 -18.06
C GLN A 203 1.66 -2.12 -18.92
N GLU A 204 0.65 -2.97 -19.03
CA GLU A 204 -0.56 -2.67 -19.81
C GLU A 204 -1.34 -1.51 -19.17
N PHE A 205 -1.41 -1.50 -17.84
CA PHE A 205 -2.08 -0.42 -17.12
C PHE A 205 -1.35 0.92 -17.24
N LEU A 206 -0.03 0.92 -17.13
CA LEU A 206 0.75 2.14 -17.32
C LEU A 206 0.53 2.72 -18.73
N ARG A 207 0.47 1.88 -19.78
CA ARG A 207 0.14 2.32 -21.15
C ARG A 207 -1.26 2.94 -21.19
N TYR A 208 -2.26 2.24 -20.68
CA TYR A 208 -3.64 2.72 -20.61
C TYR A 208 -3.75 4.09 -19.94
N LEU A 209 -3.03 4.33 -18.85
CA LEU A 209 -3.04 5.60 -18.13
C LEU A 209 -2.23 6.69 -18.83
N THR A 210 -1.14 6.32 -19.50
CA THR A 210 -0.35 7.26 -20.31
C THR A 210 -1.17 7.79 -21.51
N ASP A 211 -1.98 6.93 -22.13
CA ASP A 211 -2.90 7.34 -23.21
C ASP A 211 -3.97 8.33 -22.68
N ARG A 212 -4.27 8.31 -21.39
CA ARG A 212 -5.15 9.25 -20.68
C ARG A 212 -4.44 10.51 -20.16
N GLY A 213 -3.19 10.70 -20.52
CA GLY A 213 -2.44 11.92 -20.22
C GLY A 213 -1.46 11.80 -19.06
N TRP A 214 -1.47 10.69 -18.27
CA TRP A 214 -0.49 10.53 -17.20
C TRP A 214 0.92 10.37 -17.78
N LEU A 215 1.90 10.99 -17.11
CA LEU A 215 3.32 10.93 -17.49
C LEU A 215 3.66 11.57 -18.86
N ARG A 216 2.73 12.20 -19.55
CA ARG A 216 3.06 13.03 -20.71
C ARG A 216 3.91 14.20 -20.21
N ARG A 217 5.00 14.50 -20.90
CA ARG A 217 5.83 15.68 -20.59
C ARG A 217 4.93 16.91 -20.67
N ARG A 218 4.84 17.63 -19.55
CA ARG A 218 4.34 19.00 -19.54
C ARG A 218 5.40 19.93 -20.11
#